data_44cbd2d124f31bfac833c22bc6ba57d4
#
_entry.id   44cbd2d124f31bfac833c22bc6ba57d4
#
_cell.length_a   1.000
_cell.length_b   1.000
_cell.length_c   1.000
_cell.angle_alpha   90.00
_cell.angle_beta   90.00
_cell.angle_gamma   90.00
#
_symmetry.space_group_name_H-M   'P 1'
#
loop_
_entity.id
_entity.type
_entity.pdbx_description
1 polymer ?
#
loop_
_entity_poly.entity_id
_entity_poly.type
_entity_poly.pdbx_seq_one_letter_code
_entity_poly.pdbx_strand_id
1 'polypeptide(L)'
;MLRRCLAALLLALPAAARAAGPEIVRVSTGWRTAASFQRVSEYFDGRENDGGVTVRRTQPGERAGYYWQVRLKNDGPPLAAAKFELEVITPAAPTPKTFTFSATLAPGSALYDLGLTGADWPGPKARPAAWRLKLLAADGRTLLAEQSFLWALPPR
;
A
#
# COMPACT_ATOMS: atom_id res chain seq x y z
N MET A 1 68.11 11.88 17.24
CA MET A 1 67.05 10.87 17.38
C MET A 1 65.69 11.56 17.23
N LEU A 2 65.08 11.46 16.03
CA LEU A 2 63.89 12.18 15.70
C LEU A 2 62.66 11.17 15.77
N ARG A 3 61.86 11.27 16.85
CA ARG A 3 60.63 10.45 17.01
C ARG A 3 59.53 11.03 16.13
N ARG A 4 59.18 10.33 15.06
CA ARG A 4 57.99 10.60 14.21
C ARG A 4 56.75 10.05 14.92
N CYS A 5 55.91 10.94 15.45
CA CYS A 5 54.55 10.59 15.87
C CYS A 5 53.63 10.50 14.63
N LEU A 6 53.22 9.29 14.28
CA LEU A 6 52.17 9.07 13.30
C LEU A 6 50.81 9.30 14.01
N ALA A 7 50.14 10.40 13.70
CA ALA A 7 48.77 10.62 14.12
C ALA A 7 47.82 9.88 13.13
N ALA A 8 47.22 8.80 13.60
CA ALA A 8 46.18 8.08 12.85
C ALA A 8 44.87 8.88 12.91
N LEU A 9 44.47 9.50 11.79
CA LEU A 9 43.21 10.18 11.62
C LEU A 9 42.13 9.12 11.35
N LEU A 10 41.34 8.76 12.39
CA LEU A 10 40.17 7.93 12.25
C LEU A 10 39.05 8.75 11.54
N LEU A 11 38.82 8.50 10.25
CA LEU A 11 37.66 8.99 9.54
C LEU A 11 36.45 8.22 10.05
N ALA A 12 35.68 8.83 10.94
CA ALA A 12 34.33 8.36 11.29
C ALA A 12 33.38 8.64 10.10
N LEU A 13 33.07 7.61 9.33
CA LEU A 13 32.01 7.66 8.33
C LEU A 13 30.65 7.89 9.05
N PRO A 14 29.90 8.96 8.72
CA PRO A 14 28.58 9.13 9.29
C PRO A 14 27.70 7.95 8.82
N ALA A 15 27.19 7.15 9.76
CA ALA A 15 26.13 6.20 9.48
C ALA A 15 24.95 7.02 9.00
N ALA A 16 24.57 6.85 7.72
CA ALA A 16 23.38 7.48 7.16
C ALA A 16 22.17 6.99 7.96
N ALA A 17 21.68 7.82 8.88
CA ALA A 17 20.45 7.57 9.62
C ALA A 17 19.32 7.48 8.57
N ARG A 18 18.76 6.28 8.42
CA ARG A 18 17.59 6.06 7.56
C ARG A 18 16.48 6.94 8.11
N ALA A 19 16.01 7.91 7.32
CA ALA A 19 14.96 8.81 7.75
C ALA A 19 13.74 7.98 8.17
N ALA A 20 13.29 8.16 9.41
CA ALA A 20 12.09 7.52 9.92
C ALA A 20 10.90 7.94 9.04
N GLY A 21 10.20 6.99 8.44
CA GLY A 21 9.10 7.23 7.51
C GLY A 21 8.22 5.99 7.34
N PRO A 22 7.23 6.06 6.46
CA PRO A 22 6.38 4.92 6.18
C PRO A 22 7.16 3.81 5.46
N GLU A 23 6.73 2.58 5.70
CA GLU A 23 7.26 1.35 5.09
C GLU A 23 6.08 0.42 4.73
N ILE A 24 6.13 -0.20 3.55
CA ILE A 24 5.23 -1.30 3.21
C ILE A 24 5.83 -2.59 3.78
N VAL A 25 5.14 -3.17 4.77
CA VAL A 25 5.54 -4.43 5.39
C VAL A 25 5.12 -5.62 4.54
N ARG A 26 3.92 -5.53 3.95
CA ARG A 26 3.36 -6.59 3.11
C ARG A 26 2.21 -6.08 2.25
N VAL A 27 2.13 -6.60 1.02
CA VAL A 27 0.95 -6.53 0.17
C VAL A 27 0.51 -7.95 -0.16
N SER A 28 -0.76 -8.27 0.05
CA SER A 28 -1.39 -9.50 -0.41
C SER A 28 -2.64 -9.15 -1.22
N THR A 29 -2.92 -9.95 -2.25
CA THR A 29 -4.01 -9.64 -3.17
C THR A 29 -4.94 -10.82 -3.32
N GLY A 30 -6.23 -10.57 -3.50
CA GLY A 30 -7.21 -11.63 -3.70
C GLY A 30 -8.64 -11.14 -3.83
N TRP A 31 -9.48 -12.02 -4.38
CA TRP A 31 -10.91 -11.81 -4.38
C TRP A 31 -11.50 -12.00 -2.98
N ARG A 32 -12.41 -11.08 -2.61
CA ARG A 32 -13.17 -11.17 -1.36
C ARG A 32 -14.65 -11.06 -1.65
N THR A 33 -15.45 -11.94 -1.04
CA THR A 33 -16.92 -11.90 -1.10
C THR A 33 -17.47 -10.86 -0.14
N ALA A 34 -18.70 -10.40 -0.37
CA ALA A 34 -19.39 -9.50 0.56
C ALA A 34 -19.47 -10.10 1.98
N ALA A 35 -19.78 -11.40 2.08
CA ALA A 35 -19.86 -12.10 3.36
C ALA A 35 -18.54 -12.11 4.15
N SER A 36 -17.37 -12.06 3.48
CA SER A 36 -16.08 -12.03 4.16
C SER A 36 -15.82 -10.76 4.97
N PHE A 37 -16.61 -9.71 4.75
CA PHE A 37 -16.55 -8.45 5.49
C PHE A 37 -17.59 -8.36 6.61
N GLN A 38 -18.58 -9.26 6.62
CA GLN A 38 -19.60 -9.27 7.67
C GLN A 38 -19.01 -9.74 8.99
N ARG A 39 -19.24 -8.98 10.05
CA ARG A 39 -18.87 -9.32 11.41
C ARG A 39 -20.12 -9.53 12.26
N VAL A 40 -19.98 -10.30 13.32
CA VAL A 40 -21.08 -10.60 14.23
C VAL A 40 -21.71 -9.34 14.82
N SER A 41 -20.91 -8.29 15.06
CA SER A 41 -21.42 -6.98 15.53
C SER A 41 -22.41 -6.33 14.59
N GLU A 42 -22.26 -6.51 13.28
CA GLU A 42 -23.19 -5.93 12.27
C GLU A 42 -24.61 -6.47 12.38
N TYR A 43 -24.77 -7.70 12.90
CA TYR A 43 -26.10 -8.26 13.17
C TYR A 43 -26.85 -7.54 14.29
N PHE A 44 -26.12 -6.89 15.20
CA PHE A 44 -26.70 -6.23 16.36
C PHE A 44 -26.89 -4.74 16.20
N ASP A 45 -26.01 -4.07 15.46
CA ASP A 45 -26.02 -2.61 15.33
C ASP A 45 -26.24 -2.10 13.90
N GLY A 46 -26.23 -3.00 12.91
CA GLY A 46 -26.45 -2.70 11.49
C GLY A 46 -25.32 -1.86 10.85
N ARG A 47 -24.19 -1.66 11.56
CA ARG A 47 -23.07 -0.87 11.09
C ARG A 47 -21.90 -1.74 10.65
N GLU A 48 -21.30 -1.39 9.51
CA GLU A 48 -20.08 -2.06 9.07
C GLU A 48 -18.96 -1.86 10.08
N ASN A 49 -18.34 -2.96 10.51
CA ASN A 49 -17.23 -2.96 11.43
C ASN A 49 -15.99 -3.55 10.75
N ASP A 50 -15.05 -2.69 10.43
CA ASP A 50 -13.83 -3.07 9.71
C ASP A 50 -12.76 -3.74 10.60
N GLY A 51 -12.98 -3.80 11.92
CA GLY A 51 -12.08 -4.47 12.88
C GLY A 51 -10.67 -3.92 12.92
N GLY A 52 -10.53 -2.59 12.79
CA GLY A 52 -9.23 -1.92 12.81
C GLY A 52 -8.51 -1.89 11.45
N VAL A 53 -9.17 -2.36 10.39
CA VAL A 53 -8.68 -2.26 9.01
C VAL A 53 -9.36 -1.08 8.32
N THR A 54 -8.60 -0.22 7.68
CA THR A 54 -9.18 0.86 6.86
C THR A 54 -9.57 0.31 5.49
N VAL A 55 -10.87 0.13 5.25
CA VAL A 55 -11.38 -0.34 3.97
C VAL A 55 -11.66 0.85 3.04
N ARG A 56 -11.16 0.79 1.82
CA ARG A 56 -11.42 1.73 0.74
C ARG A 56 -11.87 0.96 -0.50
N ARG A 57 -12.97 1.38 -1.11
CA ARG A 57 -13.59 0.72 -2.27
C ARG A 57 -13.79 1.72 -3.38
N THR A 58 -13.65 1.27 -4.62
CA THR A 58 -13.98 2.10 -5.80
C THR A 58 -15.48 2.34 -5.90
N GLN A 59 -16.29 1.35 -5.51
CA GLN A 59 -17.75 1.44 -5.40
C GLN A 59 -18.13 1.25 -3.92
N PRO A 60 -18.40 2.30 -3.14
CA PRO A 60 -18.61 2.19 -1.68
C PRO A 60 -19.75 1.25 -1.26
N GLY A 61 -20.82 1.15 -2.07
CA GLY A 61 -21.96 0.26 -1.82
C GLY A 61 -21.70 -1.23 -2.10
N GLU A 62 -20.60 -1.54 -2.79
CA GLU A 62 -20.26 -2.90 -3.21
C GLU A 62 -19.14 -3.47 -2.37
N ARG A 63 -19.40 -4.53 -1.60
CA ARG A 63 -18.38 -5.16 -0.73
C ARG A 63 -17.57 -6.23 -1.45
N ALA A 64 -18.18 -6.95 -2.41
CA ALA A 64 -17.47 -7.97 -3.17
C ALA A 64 -16.51 -7.33 -4.19
N GLY A 65 -15.29 -7.83 -4.28
CA GLY A 65 -14.29 -7.27 -5.16
C GLY A 65 -12.92 -7.90 -5.04
N TYR A 66 -11.99 -7.41 -5.83
CA TYR A 66 -10.60 -7.79 -5.73
C TYR A 66 -9.84 -6.77 -4.89
N TYR A 67 -9.16 -7.25 -3.86
CA TYR A 67 -8.56 -6.41 -2.82
C TYR A 67 -7.04 -6.54 -2.79
N TRP A 68 -6.36 -5.40 -2.60
CA TRP A 68 -4.98 -5.28 -2.16
C TRP A 68 -4.99 -4.99 -0.66
N GLN A 69 -4.57 -5.97 0.12
CA GLN A 69 -4.43 -5.87 1.57
C GLN A 69 -3.02 -5.37 1.88
N VAL A 70 -2.93 -4.14 2.35
CA VAL A 70 -1.66 -3.44 2.56
C VAL A 70 -1.41 -3.29 4.05
N ARG A 71 -0.31 -3.86 4.52
CA ARG A 71 0.19 -3.60 5.87
C ARG A 71 1.31 -2.58 5.79
N LEU A 72 1.14 -1.48 6.50
CA LEU A 72 2.11 -0.41 6.61
C LEU A 72 2.62 -0.29 8.03
N LYS A 73 3.84 0.24 8.16
CA LYS A 73 4.40 0.76 9.40
C LYS A 73 4.87 2.18 9.14
N ASN A 74 4.55 3.11 10.04
CA ASN A 74 5.01 4.48 9.97
C ASN A 74 5.82 4.81 11.23
N ASP A 75 7.13 4.89 11.09
CA ASP A 75 8.03 5.29 12.18
C ASP A 75 8.30 6.81 12.17
N GLY A 76 7.66 7.54 11.26
CA GLY A 76 7.75 8.98 11.12
C GLY A 76 6.52 9.74 11.62
N PRO A 77 6.42 11.04 11.28
CA PRO A 77 5.28 11.86 11.63
C PRO A 77 4.00 11.37 10.92
N PRO A 78 2.81 11.76 11.44
CA PRO A 78 1.55 11.41 10.81
C PRO A 78 1.42 12.04 9.41
N LEU A 79 0.80 11.31 8.49
CA LEU A 79 0.50 11.74 7.12
C LEU A 79 -1.01 11.89 6.97
N ALA A 80 -1.50 13.12 7.04
CA ALA A 80 -2.94 13.39 7.09
C ALA A 80 -3.64 13.33 5.72
N ALA A 81 -2.95 13.65 4.64
CA ALA A 81 -3.52 13.78 3.29
C ALA A 81 -2.74 12.97 2.25
N ALA A 82 -2.30 11.78 2.65
CA ALA A 82 -1.69 10.83 1.73
C ALA A 82 -2.76 10.15 0.86
N LYS A 83 -2.33 9.53 -0.22
CA LYS A 83 -3.19 8.71 -1.08
C LYS A 83 -2.45 7.51 -1.64
N PHE A 84 -3.16 6.41 -1.78
CA PHE A 84 -2.70 5.31 -2.60
C PHE A 84 -3.06 5.56 -4.06
N GLU A 85 -2.12 5.28 -4.95
CA GLU A 85 -2.33 5.17 -6.39
C GLU A 85 -2.07 3.72 -6.78
N LEU A 86 -3.10 3.05 -7.27
CA LEU A 86 -3.05 1.66 -7.70
C LEU A 86 -3.24 1.58 -9.21
N GLU A 87 -2.23 1.12 -9.91
CA GLU A 87 -2.25 0.85 -11.34
C GLU A 87 -2.39 -0.65 -11.56
N VAL A 88 -3.33 -1.06 -12.40
CA VAL A 88 -3.65 -2.47 -12.64
C VAL A 88 -3.79 -2.75 -14.13
N ILE A 89 -3.15 -3.83 -14.56
CA ILE A 89 -3.33 -4.43 -15.88
C ILE A 89 -4.06 -5.75 -15.70
N THR A 90 -5.15 -5.95 -16.46
CA THR A 90 -5.84 -7.24 -16.51
C THR A 90 -5.63 -7.90 -17.87
N PRO A 91 -5.76 -9.23 -18.00
CA PRO A 91 -5.65 -9.89 -19.29
C PRO A 91 -6.63 -9.38 -20.36
N ALA A 92 -7.81 -8.93 -19.91
CA ALA A 92 -8.85 -8.37 -20.80
C ALA A 92 -8.59 -6.91 -21.20
N ALA A 93 -7.72 -6.18 -20.47
CA ALA A 93 -7.40 -4.79 -20.72
C ALA A 93 -5.90 -4.55 -20.48
N PRO A 94 -5.08 -4.63 -21.54
CA PRO A 94 -3.62 -4.51 -21.41
C PRO A 94 -3.14 -3.09 -21.10
N THR A 95 -4.00 -2.08 -21.27
CA THR A 95 -3.68 -0.71 -20.85
C THR A 95 -3.89 -0.58 -19.35
N PRO A 96 -2.91 -0.05 -18.59
CA PRO A 96 -3.06 0.15 -17.16
C PRO A 96 -4.25 1.07 -16.84
N LYS A 97 -5.06 0.64 -15.87
CA LYS A 97 -6.07 1.51 -15.22
C LYS A 97 -5.53 1.99 -13.89
N THR A 98 -5.74 3.26 -13.58
CA THR A 98 -5.29 3.88 -12.32
C THR A 98 -6.48 4.17 -11.42
N PHE A 99 -6.37 3.76 -10.16
CA PHE A 99 -7.34 4.00 -9.12
C PHE A 99 -6.67 4.71 -7.94
N THR A 100 -7.39 5.64 -7.31
CA THR A 100 -6.84 6.44 -6.21
C THR A 100 -7.71 6.29 -4.97
N PHE A 101 -7.07 6.08 -3.81
CA PHE A 101 -7.74 5.96 -2.53
C PHE A 101 -7.11 6.91 -1.52
N SER A 102 -7.93 7.60 -0.73
CA SER A 102 -7.44 8.45 0.35
C SER A 102 -6.81 7.63 1.47
N ALA A 103 -5.74 8.14 2.06
CA ALA A 103 -5.05 7.51 3.17
C ALA A 103 -4.69 8.53 4.25
N THR A 104 -4.76 8.08 5.50
CA THR A 104 -4.28 8.83 6.67
C THR A 104 -3.46 7.86 7.51
N LEU A 105 -2.17 8.10 7.64
CA LEU A 105 -1.27 7.26 8.41
C LEU A 105 -0.90 7.96 9.71
N ALA A 106 -1.32 7.39 10.84
CA ALA A 106 -0.74 7.71 12.14
C ALA A 106 0.62 7.00 12.31
N PRO A 107 1.46 7.42 13.26
CA PRO A 107 2.59 6.62 13.69
C PRO A 107 2.16 5.23 14.14
N GLY A 108 2.99 4.21 13.86
CA GLY A 108 2.71 2.80 14.17
C GLY A 108 2.25 1.99 12.98
N SER A 109 1.56 0.88 13.24
CA SER A 109 1.09 -0.05 12.21
C SER A 109 -0.31 0.31 11.71
N ALA A 110 -0.53 0.22 10.40
CA ALA A 110 -1.82 0.44 9.75
C ALA A 110 -2.12 -0.68 8.76
N LEU A 111 -3.41 -1.04 8.66
CA LEU A 111 -3.92 -2.03 7.71
C LEU A 111 -4.92 -1.35 6.79
N TYR A 112 -4.74 -1.53 5.49
CA TYR A 112 -5.64 -1.06 4.44
C TYR A 112 -6.11 -2.20 3.57
N ASP A 113 -7.41 -2.23 3.28
CA ASP A 113 -8.01 -3.06 2.23
C ASP A 113 -8.44 -2.13 1.09
N LEU A 114 -7.72 -2.15 -0.02
CA LEU A 114 -8.00 -1.33 -1.21
C LEU A 114 -8.74 -2.20 -2.22
N GLY A 115 -10.02 -1.96 -2.42
CA GLY A 115 -10.90 -2.81 -3.21
C GLY A 115 -11.29 -2.20 -4.55
N LEU A 116 -11.09 -2.95 -5.63
CA LEU A 116 -11.74 -2.73 -6.91
C LEU A 116 -13.04 -3.54 -6.92
N THR A 117 -14.16 -2.83 -6.83
CA THR A 117 -15.47 -3.42 -6.57
C THR A 117 -16.46 -3.09 -7.68
N GLY A 118 -17.55 -3.85 -7.77
CA GLY A 118 -18.60 -3.63 -8.77
C GLY A 118 -18.06 -3.66 -10.20
N ALA A 119 -18.40 -2.64 -10.99
CA ALA A 119 -18.01 -2.53 -12.41
C ALA A 119 -16.50 -2.33 -12.64
N ASP A 120 -15.74 -1.98 -11.59
CA ASP A 120 -14.29 -1.78 -11.71
C ASP A 120 -13.48 -3.07 -11.70
N TRP A 121 -14.15 -4.21 -11.44
CA TRP A 121 -13.52 -5.52 -11.49
C TRP A 121 -14.37 -6.55 -12.24
N PRO A 122 -13.76 -7.36 -13.16
CA PRO A 122 -14.53 -8.28 -14.03
C PRO A 122 -15.23 -9.44 -13.32
N GLY A 123 -14.87 -9.72 -12.06
CA GLY A 123 -15.51 -10.78 -11.28
C GLY A 123 -14.55 -11.71 -10.54
N PRO A 124 -15.08 -12.74 -9.84
CA PRO A 124 -14.32 -13.53 -8.86
C PRO A 124 -13.19 -14.39 -9.46
N LYS A 125 -13.30 -14.72 -10.74
CA LYS A 125 -12.28 -15.52 -11.45
C LYS A 125 -11.15 -14.68 -12.04
N ALA A 126 -11.37 -13.36 -12.21
CA ALA A 126 -10.36 -12.48 -12.77
C ALA A 126 -9.17 -12.30 -11.81
N ARG A 127 -7.98 -12.19 -12.40
CA ARG A 127 -6.72 -11.91 -11.69
C ARG A 127 -6.00 -10.77 -12.41
N PRO A 128 -5.30 -9.89 -11.69
CA PRO A 128 -4.44 -8.91 -12.36
C PRO A 128 -3.29 -9.63 -13.07
N ALA A 129 -3.00 -9.20 -14.29
CA ALA A 129 -1.78 -9.61 -15.00
C ALA A 129 -0.55 -8.95 -14.36
N ALA A 130 -0.68 -7.66 -14.06
CA ALA A 130 0.34 -6.89 -13.35
C ALA A 130 -0.32 -5.76 -12.54
N TRP A 131 0.36 -5.32 -11.49
CA TRP A 131 -0.07 -4.18 -10.68
C TRP A 131 1.11 -3.43 -10.08
N ARG A 132 0.91 -2.14 -9.83
CA ARG A 132 1.82 -1.28 -9.07
C ARG A 132 1.01 -0.42 -8.11
N LEU A 133 1.44 -0.40 -6.85
CA LEU A 133 0.87 0.39 -5.78
C LEU A 133 1.89 1.43 -5.33
N LYS A 134 1.48 2.69 -5.26
CA LYS A 134 2.27 3.79 -4.72
C LYS A 134 1.55 4.42 -3.54
N LEU A 135 2.28 4.86 -2.53
CA LEU A 135 1.81 5.79 -1.51
C LEU A 135 2.38 7.16 -1.85
N LEU A 136 1.49 8.12 -2.05
CA LEU A 136 1.82 9.50 -2.38
C LEU A 136 1.58 10.41 -1.19
N ALA A 137 2.47 11.37 -0.97
CA ALA A 137 2.25 12.47 -0.04
C ALA A 137 1.21 13.46 -0.58
N ALA A 138 0.79 14.41 0.25
CA ALA A 138 -0.17 15.45 -0.13
C ALA A 138 0.28 16.30 -1.34
N ASP A 139 1.58 16.50 -1.50
CA ASP A 139 2.20 17.21 -2.62
C ASP A 139 2.35 16.35 -3.90
N GLY A 140 1.90 15.10 -3.86
CA GLY A 140 2.00 14.15 -4.99
C GLY A 140 3.33 13.40 -5.09
N ARG A 141 4.29 13.66 -4.21
CA ARG A 141 5.58 12.97 -4.18
C ARG A 141 5.38 11.52 -3.75
N THR A 142 5.98 10.58 -4.48
CA THR A 142 5.97 9.16 -4.12
C THR A 142 6.81 8.91 -2.87
N LEU A 143 6.17 8.39 -1.83
CA LEU A 143 6.81 7.98 -0.57
C LEU A 143 7.26 6.53 -0.63
N LEU A 144 6.40 5.66 -1.16
CA LEU A 144 6.61 4.21 -1.26
C LEU A 144 6.07 3.70 -2.59
N ALA A 145 6.65 2.62 -3.08
CA ALA A 145 6.12 1.87 -4.22
C ALA A 145 6.33 0.37 -3.99
N GLU A 146 5.33 -0.43 -4.35
CA GLU A 146 5.36 -1.88 -4.39
C GLU A 146 4.69 -2.35 -5.69
N GLN A 147 5.19 -3.43 -6.29
CA GLN A 147 4.68 -3.89 -7.58
C GLN A 147 4.78 -5.40 -7.73
N SER A 148 3.93 -5.94 -8.59
CA SER A 148 4.02 -7.36 -8.98
C SER A 148 5.23 -7.63 -9.86
N PHE A 149 5.67 -8.87 -9.88
CA PHE A 149 6.83 -9.31 -10.67
C PHE A 149 6.70 -8.95 -12.16
N LEU A 150 5.52 -9.14 -12.76
CA LEU A 150 5.31 -8.86 -14.18
C LEU A 150 5.34 -7.36 -14.50
N TRP A 151 5.03 -6.49 -13.55
CA TRP A 151 5.18 -5.05 -13.73
C TRP A 151 6.64 -4.62 -13.86
N ALA A 152 7.55 -5.32 -13.19
CA ALA A 152 8.97 -5.01 -13.19
C ALA A 152 9.70 -5.46 -14.47
N LEU A 153 9.07 -6.28 -15.31
CA LEU A 153 9.69 -6.75 -16.55
C LEU A 153 9.72 -5.62 -17.59
N PRO A 154 10.87 -5.41 -18.27
CA PRO A 154 10.93 -4.46 -19.38
C PRO A 154 9.98 -4.89 -20.51
N PRO A 155 9.38 -3.95 -21.25
CA PRO A 155 8.61 -4.27 -22.44
C PRO A 155 9.52 -5.01 -23.45
N ARG A 156 8.99 -6.06 -24.05
CA ARG A 156 9.66 -6.82 -25.13
C ARG A 156 9.49 -6.11 -26.45
#